data_8efaaa7fd037507c0ae3a69abf37485f
#
_entry.id   8efaaa7fd037507c0ae3a69abf37485f
#
_cell.length_a   1.000
_cell.length_b   1.000
_cell.length_c   1.000
_cell.angle_alpha   90.00
_cell.angle_beta   90.00
_cell.angle_gamma   90.00
#
_symmetry.space_group_name_H-M   'P 1'
#
loop_
_entity.id
_entity.type
_entity.pdbx_description
1 polymer ?
#
loop_
_entity_poly.entity_id
_entity_poly.type
_entity_poly.pdbx_seq_one_letter_code
_entity_poly.pdbx_strand_id
1 'polypeptide(L)'
;MMTQNADKKREQIQMFCMDDLVPQDHLLRLIDQAIDWSFIYDLVIDKYSADNGRPSMDPVMLIKIPFIQYLYGIRSMRQTVKEIEVNVAYRWFLGLEMMDKVPHFSTFGKNYTRRFKDTDLFEQIFSRILQECYKYRLIDPSEVFVDATHVKARANSKKMRKRIADEEALFFEEQLKKEINEDREAHGKKPLKEKKEDPKDPPSCGGSSDGKEEKTVKESTTDPESGWFRKGEHKNVFAYSVQTACDKNGWILGYSVNPGNQHDSRTFKSLYDKIKDIGIQTLVADAGYKTPAIAKLLLDDGITPLLPYKRPMTKDGFFKKAEYVYDEYFDCYVCPNDQVLAYHTTNRSGYREYKSCGIVCEGCPYLKQCTESRDHVKVVTRHIWEPHMEKCEDIRHMIGMKEVYAQRKETVERLFGTAKENHGFRYTQMIGKARMEMKVGLTFACMNLKKLAKMIARKGKRGAQKCLLLIKYTLFEPKTRKTLLEC
;
A
#
# COMPACT_ATOMS: atom_id res chain seq x y z
N MET A 1 34.35 11.11 -42.08
CA MET A 1 33.54 11.71 -43.15
C MET A 1 32.26 12.25 -42.54
N MET A 2 31.96 13.52 -42.72
CA MET A 2 30.71 14.13 -42.27
C MET A 2 29.69 14.00 -43.39
N THR A 3 28.57 13.33 -43.14
CA THR A 3 27.49 13.20 -44.13
C THR A 3 26.54 14.38 -43.95
N GLN A 4 26.33 15.16 -45.00
CA GLN A 4 25.34 16.23 -45.03
C GLN A 4 24.08 15.70 -45.70
N ASN A 5 22.98 15.61 -44.93
CA ASN A 5 21.65 15.27 -45.42
C ASN A 5 20.93 16.57 -45.80
N ALA A 6 21.16 17.07 -47.00
CA ALA A 6 20.56 18.31 -47.53
C ALA A 6 19.11 18.07 -48.05
N ASP A 7 18.79 16.87 -48.52
CA ASP A 7 17.48 16.57 -49.11
C ASP A 7 16.42 16.23 -48.05
N LYS A 8 15.58 17.20 -47.76
CA LYS A 8 14.43 17.02 -46.89
C LYS A 8 13.26 16.39 -47.66
N LYS A 9 13.20 15.06 -47.73
CA LYS A 9 12.12 14.31 -48.39
C LYS A 9 10.80 14.31 -47.60
N ARG A 10 10.41 15.44 -46.99
CA ARG A 10 9.17 15.54 -46.16
C ARG A 10 7.89 15.52 -46.99
N GLU A 11 7.97 15.87 -48.28
CA GLU A 11 6.83 15.93 -49.18
C GLU A 11 6.69 14.65 -50.04
N GLN A 12 7.60 13.70 -49.87
CA GLN A 12 7.54 12.43 -50.59
C GLN A 12 6.35 11.60 -50.07
N ILE A 13 5.45 11.21 -50.97
CA ILE A 13 4.34 10.30 -50.67
C ILE A 13 4.90 8.92 -50.42
N GLN A 14 4.51 8.33 -49.26
CA GLN A 14 4.84 6.96 -48.88
C GLN A 14 3.57 6.22 -48.51
N MET A 15 3.40 4.99 -48.97
CA MET A 15 2.25 4.11 -48.60
C MET A 15 2.70 3.12 -47.53
N PHE A 16 2.08 3.17 -46.39
CA PHE A 16 2.28 2.22 -45.28
C PHE A 16 0.99 2.14 -44.44
N CYS A 17 0.76 1.05 -43.74
CA CYS A 17 -0.30 0.96 -42.76
C CYS A 17 0.21 1.35 -41.35
N MET A 18 -0.71 1.71 -40.47
CA MET A 18 -0.35 2.07 -39.09
C MET A 18 0.41 0.95 -38.36
N ASP A 19 0.12 -0.30 -38.75
CA ASP A 19 0.76 -1.47 -38.14
C ASP A 19 2.25 -1.58 -38.51
N ASP A 20 2.62 -1.14 -39.70
CA ASP A 20 4.03 -1.14 -40.18
C ASP A 20 4.89 -0.09 -39.45
N LEU A 21 4.27 0.99 -38.98
CA LEU A 21 4.97 2.11 -38.31
C LEU A 21 5.35 1.84 -36.87
N VAL A 22 4.69 0.89 -36.21
CA VAL A 22 4.96 0.56 -34.80
C VAL A 22 5.79 -0.71 -34.73
N PRO A 23 7.03 -0.67 -34.19
CA PRO A 23 7.89 -1.86 -34.09
C PRO A 23 7.20 -3.01 -33.34
N GLN A 24 7.46 -4.26 -33.77
CA GLN A 24 6.83 -5.45 -33.17
C GLN A 24 7.20 -5.68 -31.70
N ASP A 25 8.33 -5.18 -31.25
CA ASP A 25 8.79 -5.24 -29.86
C ASP A 25 8.44 -3.97 -29.05
N HIS A 26 7.67 -3.05 -29.63
CA HIS A 26 7.23 -1.85 -28.91
C HIS A 26 6.34 -2.19 -27.73
N LEU A 27 6.55 -1.52 -26.59
CA LEU A 27 5.87 -1.83 -25.32
C LEU A 27 4.34 -1.88 -25.44
N LEU A 28 3.73 -0.96 -26.19
CA LEU A 28 2.26 -0.93 -26.36
C LEU A 28 1.74 -2.13 -27.13
N ARG A 29 2.49 -2.67 -28.12
CA ARG A 29 2.12 -3.93 -28.76
C ARG A 29 2.17 -5.11 -27.78
N LEU A 30 3.24 -5.19 -27.00
CA LEU A 30 3.37 -6.23 -26.01
C LEU A 30 2.26 -6.17 -24.95
N ILE A 31 1.82 -4.98 -24.59
CA ILE A 31 0.70 -4.76 -23.67
C ILE A 31 -0.62 -5.15 -24.32
N ASP A 32 -0.86 -4.75 -25.56
CA ASP A 32 -2.10 -5.04 -26.27
C ASP A 32 -2.28 -6.55 -26.51
N GLN A 33 -1.18 -7.26 -26.76
CA GLN A 33 -1.15 -8.73 -26.87
C GLN A 33 -1.29 -9.46 -25.53
N ALA A 34 -0.95 -8.80 -24.41
CA ALA A 34 -0.96 -9.45 -23.09
C ALA A 34 -2.33 -9.48 -22.44
N ILE A 35 -3.28 -8.66 -22.88
CA ILE A 35 -4.63 -8.55 -22.32
C ILE A 35 -5.65 -8.20 -23.39
N ASP A 36 -6.78 -8.89 -23.38
CA ASP A 36 -7.96 -8.48 -24.15
C ASP A 36 -8.68 -7.36 -23.39
N TRP A 37 -8.79 -6.20 -24.01
CA TRP A 37 -9.41 -5.02 -23.43
C TRP A 37 -10.96 -5.04 -23.48
N SER A 38 -11.56 -6.05 -24.12
CA SER A 38 -13.03 -6.14 -24.26
C SER A 38 -13.76 -6.21 -22.93
N PHE A 39 -13.11 -6.71 -21.86
CA PHE A 39 -13.69 -6.75 -20.51
C PHE A 39 -14.14 -5.37 -19.99
N ILE A 40 -13.58 -4.27 -20.54
CA ILE A 40 -13.99 -2.92 -20.17
C ILE A 40 -15.45 -2.66 -20.56
N TYR A 41 -15.92 -3.21 -21.70
CA TYR A 41 -17.32 -3.06 -22.11
C TYR A 41 -18.25 -3.66 -21.06
N ASP A 42 -17.94 -4.86 -20.56
CA ASP A 42 -18.75 -5.55 -19.54
C ASP A 42 -18.81 -4.75 -18.23
N LEU A 43 -17.70 -4.09 -17.85
CA LEU A 43 -17.63 -3.30 -16.63
C LEU A 43 -18.40 -1.97 -16.69
N VAL A 44 -18.70 -1.48 -17.88
CA VAL A 44 -19.31 -0.15 -18.03
C VAL A 44 -20.66 -0.16 -18.72
N ILE A 45 -21.16 -1.29 -19.22
CA ILE A 45 -22.40 -1.40 -20.00
C ILE A 45 -23.58 -0.74 -19.27
N ASP A 46 -23.69 -0.93 -17.97
CA ASP A 46 -24.76 -0.36 -17.13
C ASP A 46 -24.69 1.17 -16.98
N LYS A 47 -23.57 1.78 -17.37
CA LYS A 47 -23.34 3.23 -17.28
C LYS A 47 -23.69 3.96 -18.59
N TYR A 48 -24.10 3.22 -19.61
CA TYR A 48 -24.46 3.74 -20.93
C TYR A 48 -25.93 3.45 -21.21
N SER A 49 -26.61 4.42 -21.84
CA SER A 49 -27.98 4.21 -22.31
C SER A 49 -27.98 3.35 -23.56
N ALA A 50 -28.90 2.37 -23.63
CA ALA A 50 -29.04 1.49 -24.80
C ALA A 50 -29.59 2.24 -26.03
N ASP A 51 -30.59 3.10 -25.81
CA ASP A 51 -31.43 3.60 -26.92
C ASP A 51 -31.49 5.14 -27.00
N ASN A 52 -30.83 5.89 -26.13
CA ASN A 52 -31.02 7.32 -26.08
C ASN A 52 -29.69 8.11 -26.06
N GLY A 53 -29.63 9.12 -26.92
CA GLY A 53 -28.53 10.10 -26.93
C GLY A 53 -27.55 9.97 -28.11
N ARG A 54 -26.63 10.94 -28.20
CA ARG A 54 -25.55 10.92 -29.20
C ARG A 54 -24.62 9.72 -28.96
N PRO A 55 -24.13 9.02 -30.00
CA PRO A 55 -23.14 7.96 -29.86
C PRO A 55 -21.97 8.40 -28.97
N SER A 56 -21.67 7.58 -27.98
CA SER A 56 -20.61 7.85 -27.05
C SER A 56 -19.25 7.51 -27.68
N MET A 57 -18.18 8.07 -27.09
CA MET A 57 -16.84 7.59 -27.38
C MET A 57 -16.69 6.16 -26.86
N ASP A 58 -15.91 5.36 -27.57
CA ASP A 58 -15.55 4.00 -27.18
C ASP A 58 -14.97 3.99 -25.73
N PRO A 59 -15.57 3.22 -24.80
CA PRO A 59 -15.10 3.09 -23.44
C PRO A 59 -13.66 2.57 -23.32
N VAL A 60 -13.25 1.64 -24.19
CA VAL A 60 -11.89 1.08 -24.21
C VAL A 60 -10.89 2.17 -24.54
N MET A 61 -11.13 2.94 -25.59
CA MET A 61 -10.30 4.09 -25.94
C MET A 61 -10.25 5.10 -24.79
N LEU A 62 -11.40 5.39 -24.16
CA LEU A 62 -11.49 6.35 -23.06
C LEU A 62 -10.64 5.95 -21.86
N ILE A 63 -10.53 4.65 -21.56
CA ILE A 63 -9.69 4.13 -20.46
C ILE A 63 -8.21 3.99 -20.90
N LYS A 64 -7.94 3.64 -22.16
CA LYS A 64 -6.56 3.56 -22.69
C LYS A 64 -5.85 4.93 -22.67
N ILE A 65 -6.56 6.06 -22.79
CA ILE A 65 -5.94 7.41 -22.71
C ILE A 65 -5.25 7.67 -21.36
N PRO A 66 -5.92 7.62 -20.19
CA PRO A 66 -5.24 7.76 -18.90
C PRO A 66 -4.26 6.61 -18.62
N PHE A 67 -4.47 5.42 -19.21
CA PHE A 67 -3.51 4.33 -19.12
C PHE A 67 -2.15 4.72 -19.74
N ILE A 68 -2.14 5.31 -20.95
CA ILE A 68 -0.93 5.88 -21.55
C ILE A 68 -0.30 6.92 -20.61
N GLN A 69 -1.10 7.82 -20.05
CA GLN A 69 -0.62 8.85 -19.13
C GLN A 69 0.18 8.26 -17.97
N TYR A 70 -0.35 7.25 -17.29
CA TYR A 70 0.31 6.66 -16.13
C TYR A 70 1.40 5.66 -16.51
N LEU A 71 1.28 4.97 -17.63
CA LEU A 71 2.30 4.05 -18.15
C LEU A 71 3.63 4.77 -18.44
N TYR A 72 3.55 5.96 -19.01
CA TYR A 72 4.71 6.77 -19.39
C TYR A 72 5.00 7.93 -18.42
N GLY A 73 4.25 8.05 -17.33
CA GLY A 73 4.46 9.08 -16.32
C GLY A 73 4.20 10.51 -16.81
N ILE A 74 3.35 10.68 -17.82
CA ILE A 74 3.02 12.00 -18.38
C ILE A 74 2.29 12.85 -17.33
N ARG A 75 2.70 14.11 -17.18
CA ARG A 75 2.28 14.93 -16.03
C ARG A 75 0.81 15.30 -16.02
N SER A 76 0.16 15.44 -17.17
CA SER A 76 -1.22 15.92 -17.24
C SER A 76 -1.95 15.34 -18.45
N MET A 77 -3.29 15.24 -18.35
CA MET A 77 -4.15 14.81 -19.45
C MET A 77 -4.01 15.73 -20.68
N ARG A 78 -3.79 17.03 -20.49
CA ARG A 78 -3.55 17.97 -21.61
C ARG A 78 -2.27 17.63 -22.36
N GLN A 79 -1.20 17.29 -21.65
CA GLN A 79 0.05 16.86 -22.25
C GLN A 79 -0.10 15.51 -22.92
N THR A 80 -0.82 14.58 -22.30
CA THR A 80 -1.10 13.25 -22.87
C THR A 80 -1.79 13.37 -24.23
N VAL A 81 -2.82 14.21 -24.35
CA VAL A 81 -3.51 14.44 -25.63
C VAL A 81 -2.58 15.00 -26.68
N LYS A 82 -1.75 16.00 -26.35
CA LYS A 82 -0.76 16.56 -27.27
C LYS A 82 0.27 15.53 -27.75
N GLU A 83 0.68 14.62 -26.87
CA GLU A 83 1.59 13.54 -27.26
C GLU A 83 0.89 12.49 -28.14
N ILE A 84 -0.38 12.18 -27.87
CA ILE A 84 -1.18 11.28 -28.73
C ILE A 84 -1.33 11.87 -30.14
N GLU A 85 -1.48 13.20 -30.28
CA GLU A 85 -1.60 13.87 -31.58
C GLU A 85 -0.43 13.57 -32.52
N VAL A 86 0.78 13.42 -31.99
CA VAL A 86 2.01 13.31 -32.76
C VAL A 86 2.70 11.93 -32.66
N ASN A 87 2.28 11.07 -31.73
CA ASN A 87 2.91 9.77 -31.49
C ASN A 87 2.11 8.65 -32.15
N VAL A 88 2.69 8.06 -33.18
CA VAL A 88 2.05 6.98 -33.96
C VAL A 88 1.75 5.75 -33.10
N ALA A 89 2.63 5.36 -32.18
CA ALA A 89 2.41 4.19 -31.32
C ALA A 89 1.25 4.41 -30.32
N TYR A 90 1.06 5.64 -29.86
CA TYR A 90 -0.09 5.98 -29.00
C TYR A 90 -1.40 5.94 -29.79
N ARG A 91 -1.39 6.49 -31.01
CA ARG A 91 -2.55 6.44 -31.92
C ARG A 91 -2.93 5.00 -32.26
N TRP A 92 -1.94 4.18 -32.64
CA TRP A 92 -2.12 2.76 -32.89
C TRP A 92 -2.76 2.02 -31.70
N PHE A 93 -2.26 2.24 -30.49
CA PHE A 93 -2.79 1.59 -29.29
C PHE A 93 -4.23 2.01 -28.97
N LEU A 94 -4.62 3.22 -29.35
CA LEU A 94 -5.98 3.74 -29.17
C LEU A 94 -6.93 3.34 -30.32
N GLY A 95 -6.44 2.76 -31.40
CA GLY A 95 -7.22 2.48 -32.61
C GLY A 95 -7.57 3.73 -33.41
N LEU A 96 -6.77 4.80 -33.30
CA LEU A 96 -6.95 6.04 -34.05
C LEU A 96 -6.15 6.00 -35.36
N GLU A 97 -6.78 6.40 -36.48
CA GLU A 97 -6.08 6.63 -37.76
C GLU A 97 -5.22 7.90 -37.71
N MET A 98 -4.33 8.06 -38.68
CA MET A 98 -3.38 9.21 -38.72
C MET A 98 -4.08 10.57 -38.73
N MET A 99 -5.26 10.67 -39.36
CA MET A 99 -6.02 11.91 -39.50
C MET A 99 -7.15 12.06 -38.49
N ASP A 100 -7.40 11.07 -37.65
CA ASP A 100 -8.44 11.13 -36.64
C ASP A 100 -8.19 12.22 -35.60
N LYS A 101 -9.26 12.88 -35.17
CA LYS A 101 -9.19 13.85 -34.09
C LYS A 101 -9.01 13.14 -32.75
N VAL A 102 -7.94 13.48 -32.05
CA VAL A 102 -7.74 13.03 -30.68
C VAL A 102 -8.78 13.67 -29.77
N PRO A 103 -9.38 12.91 -28.86
CA PRO A 103 -10.37 13.44 -27.92
C PRO A 103 -9.79 14.61 -27.09
N HIS A 104 -10.62 15.63 -26.84
CA HIS A 104 -10.19 16.77 -26.03
C HIS A 104 -9.84 16.32 -24.60
N PHE A 105 -8.82 16.91 -24.00
CA PHE A 105 -8.31 16.52 -22.67
C PHE A 105 -9.37 16.53 -21.55
N SER A 106 -10.45 17.33 -21.68
CA SER A 106 -11.55 17.35 -20.69
C SER A 106 -12.54 16.20 -20.85
N THR A 107 -12.49 15.46 -21.96
CA THR A 107 -13.46 14.40 -22.27
C THR A 107 -13.42 13.29 -21.22
N PHE A 108 -12.24 12.80 -20.87
CA PHE A 108 -12.10 11.82 -19.81
C PHE A 108 -12.65 12.35 -18.47
N GLY A 109 -12.28 13.56 -18.07
CA GLY A 109 -12.76 14.14 -16.82
C GLY A 109 -14.28 14.34 -16.75
N LYS A 110 -14.92 14.70 -17.88
CA LYS A 110 -16.39 14.79 -17.96
C LYS A 110 -17.05 13.41 -17.84
N ASN A 111 -16.53 12.39 -18.53
CA ASN A 111 -17.03 11.01 -18.44
C ASN A 111 -16.80 10.44 -17.03
N TYR A 112 -15.61 10.67 -16.44
CA TYR A 112 -15.35 10.29 -15.07
C TYR A 112 -16.42 10.83 -14.11
N THR A 113 -16.67 12.15 -14.15
CA THR A 113 -17.64 12.77 -13.23
C THR A 113 -19.08 12.30 -13.46
N ARG A 114 -19.45 11.97 -14.69
CA ARG A 114 -20.82 11.60 -15.03
C ARG A 114 -21.14 10.10 -14.87
N ARG A 115 -20.13 9.22 -15.07
CA ARG A 115 -20.34 7.77 -15.18
C ARG A 115 -19.49 6.95 -14.20
N PHE A 116 -18.24 7.36 -13.94
CA PHE A 116 -17.27 6.53 -13.24
C PHE A 116 -17.00 6.99 -11.81
N LYS A 117 -17.40 8.22 -11.45
CA LYS A 117 -17.32 8.71 -10.08
C LYS A 117 -18.21 7.84 -9.18
N ASP A 118 -17.75 7.56 -7.99
CA ASP A 118 -18.46 6.75 -6.99
C ASP A 118 -18.72 5.29 -7.45
N THR A 119 -17.88 4.77 -8.37
CA THR A 119 -17.83 3.37 -8.78
C THR A 119 -16.47 2.77 -8.46
N ASP A 120 -16.42 1.45 -8.37
CA ASP A 120 -15.20 0.65 -8.17
C ASP A 120 -14.51 0.25 -9.50
N LEU A 121 -14.90 0.88 -10.63
CA LEU A 121 -14.41 0.55 -11.97
C LEU A 121 -12.88 0.40 -12.06
N PHE A 122 -12.14 1.35 -11.48
CA PHE A 122 -10.67 1.34 -11.57
C PHE A 122 -10.04 0.26 -10.70
N GLU A 123 -10.69 -0.12 -9.61
CA GLU A 123 -10.31 -1.26 -8.78
C GLU A 123 -10.60 -2.57 -9.52
N GLN A 124 -11.73 -2.67 -10.21
CA GLN A 124 -12.06 -3.82 -11.04
C GLN A 124 -11.09 -3.99 -12.22
N ILE A 125 -10.69 -2.89 -12.88
CA ILE A 125 -9.66 -2.90 -13.93
C ILE A 125 -8.32 -3.43 -13.35
N PHE A 126 -7.91 -2.94 -12.19
CA PHE A 126 -6.70 -3.43 -11.51
C PHE A 126 -6.80 -4.92 -11.20
N SER A 127 -7.93 -5.35 -10.62
CA SER A 127 -8.18 -6.75 -10.26
C SER A 127 -8.20 -7.66 -11.49
N ARG A 128 -8.79 -7.21 -12.60
CA ARG A 128 -8.79 -7.97 -13.85
C ARG A 128 -7.38 -8.18 -14.41
N ILE A 129 -6.55 -7.14 -14.42
CA ILE A 129 -5.15 -7.26 -14.83
C ILE A 129 -4.37 -8.18 -13.88
N LEU A 130 -4.64 -8.11 -12.59
CA LEU A 130 -4.03 -9.01 -11.61
C LEU A 130 -4.43 -10.48 -11.85
N GLN A 131 -5.69 -10.74 -12.18
CA GLN A 131 -6.17 -12.08 -12.57
C GLN A 131 -5.43 -12.63 -13.79
N GLU A 132 -5.16 -11.79 -14.81
CA GLU A 132 -4.34 -12.22 -15.94
C GLU A 132 -2.93 -12.64 -15.49
N CYS A 133 -2.32 -11.91 -14.54
CA CYS A 133 -1.03 -12.30 -13.98
C CYS A 133 -1.08 -13.66 -13.25
N TYR A 134 -2.17 -13.96 -12.53
CA TYR A 134 -2.40 -15.26 -11.90
C TYR A 134 -2.52 -16.41 -12.91
N LYS A 135 -3.20 -16.21 -14.05
CA LYS A 135 -3.30 -17.23 -15.12
C LYS A 135 -1.94 -17.71 -15.61
N TYR A 136 -0.95 -16.81 -15.66
CA TYR A 136 0.42 -17.15 -16.05
C TYR A 136 1.26 -17.77 -14.92
N ARG A 137 0.70 -17.99 -13.72
CA ARG A 137 1.37 -18.52 -12.51
C ARG A 137 2.65 -17.74 -12.17
N LEU A 138 2.57 -16.40 -12.25
CA LEU A 138 3.69 -15.50 -12.00
C LEU A 138 3.70 -14.93 -10.60
N ILE A 139 2.57 -14.98 -9.92
CA ILE A 139 2.35 -14.45 -8.57
C ILE A 139 2.54 -15.57 -7.56
N ASP A 140 3.26 -15.27 -6.49
CA ASP A 140 3.44 -16.14 -5.34
C ASP A 140 3.03 -15.36 -4.07
N PRO A 141 1.79 -15.53 -3.61
CA PRO A 141 1.28 -14.79 -2.46
C PRO A 141 1.72 -15.37 -1.10
N SER A 142 2.57 -16.39 -1.07
CA SER A 142 3.04 -17.00 0.18
C SER A 142 3.76 -15.99 1.09
N GLU A 143 4.52 -15.08 0.50
CA GLU A 143 5.24 -14.01 1.19
C GLU A 143 4.78 -12.65 0.64
N VAL A 144 4.09 -11.87 1.47
CA VAL A 144 3.53 -10.56 1.10
C VAL A 144 4.24 -9.45 1.87
N PHE A 145 4.73 -8.46 1.14
CA PHE A 145 5.42 -7.29 1.66
C PHE A 145 4.46 -6.10 1.64
N VAL A 146 4.25 -5.49 2.81
CA VAL A 146 3.38 -4.34 2.98
C VAL A 146 4.19 -3.12 3.41
N ASP A 147 3.93 -1.99 2.77
CA ASP A 147 4.52 -0.71 3.11
C ASP A 147 3.64 0.44 2.61
N ALA A 148 3.92 1.66 3.08
CA ALA A 148 3.21 2.85 2.66
C ALA A 148 4.14 3.88 2.02
N THR A 149 3.62 4.61 1.06
CA THR A 149 4.32 5.75 0.49
C THR A 149 3.43 6.98 0.41
N HIS A 150 4.00 8.15 0.60
CA HIS A 150 3.27 9.40 0.54
C HIS A 150 3.35 10.04 -0.84
N VAL A 151 2.19 10.40 -1.39
CA VAL A 151 2.05 11.14 -2.64
C VAL A 151 1.58 12.54 -2.33
N LYS A 152 2.36 13.55 -2.73
CA LYS A 152 2.03 14.96 -2.46
C LYS A 152 0.73 15.33 -3.17
N ALA A 153 -0.23 15.87 -2.40
CA ALA A 153 -1.52 16.34 -2.90
C ALA A 153 -1.40 17.67 -3.65
N ARG A 154 -2.38 17.93 -4.49
CA ARG A 154 -2.56 19.25 -5.13
C ARG A 154 -3.22 20.22 -4.15
N ALA A 155 -2.48 20.62 -3.14
CA ALA A 155 -2.96 21.50 -2.09
C ALA A 155 -1.94 22.60 -1.77
N ASN A 156 -2.43 23.79 -1.46
CA ASN A 156 -1.58 24.89 -1.05
C ASN A 156 -1.36 24.81 0.47
N SER A 157 -0.11 24.63 0.90
CA SER A 157 0.27 24.51 2.31
C SER A 157 -0.01 25.79 3.14
N LYS A 158 -0.21 26.94 2.49
CA LYS A 158 -0.56 28.21 3.14
C LYS A 158 -2.07 28.41 3.28
N LYS A 159 -2.89 27.70 2.51
CA LYS A 159 -4.36 27.76 2.55
C LYS A 159 -4.89 26.56 3.34
N MET A 160 -5.04 26.72 4.64
CA MET A 160 -5.50 25.69 5.55
C MET A 160 -6.48 26.25 6.58
N ARG A 161 -7.36 25.38 7.10
CA ARG A 161 -8.22 25.64 8.26
C ARG A 161 -7.95 24.61 9.35
N LYS A 162 -8.31 24.93 10.57
CA LYS A 162 -8.33 23.96 11.67
C LYS A 162 -9.67 23.23 11.65
N ARG A 163 -9.64 21.91 11.76
CA ARG A 163 -10.82 21.05 11.92
C ARG A 163 -10.62 20.21 13.19
N ILE A 164 -11.70 19.91 13.90
CA ILE A 164 -11.68 18.93 14.96
C ILE A 164 -11.39 17.58 14.31
N ALA A 165 -10.43 16.82 14.85
CA ALA A 165 -10.13 15.49 14.36
C ALA A 165 -11.30 14.58 14.72
N ASP A 166 -11.90 13.93 13.71
CA ASP A 166 -12.79 12.82 13.94
C ASP A 166 -11.99 11.71 14.64
N GLU A 167 -12.49 11.17 15.73
CA GLU A 167 -11.90 9.98 16.35
C GLU A 167 -12.15 8.82 15.41
N GLU A 168 -11.11 8.41 14.68
CA GLU A 168 -11.20 7.22 13.86
C GLU A 168 -11.26 6.01 14.76
N ALA A 169 -12.33 5.22 14.59
CA ALA A 169 -12.51 3.95 15.27
C ALA A 169 -11.31 3.03 14.99
N LEU A 170 -10.70 2.52 16.03
CA LEU A 170 -9.72 1.43 15.90
C LEU A 170 -10.50 0.20 15.41
N PHE A 171 -9.95 -0.49 14.42
CA PHE A 171 -10.61 -1.68 13.83
C PHE A 171 -10.65 -2.83 14.83
N PHE A 172 -10.80 -2.89 15.93
CA PHE A 172 -11.04 -3.85 16.99
C PHE A 172 -11.61 -3.18 18.26
N GLU A 173 -12.14 -1.97 18.13
CA GLU A 173 -12.57 -1.22 19.30
C GLU A 173 -13.62 -1.96 20.12
N GLU A 174 -14.59 -2.57 19.47
CA GLU A 174 -15.65 -3.34 20.15
C GLU A 174 -15.09 -4.60 20.80
N GLN A 175 -14.28 -5.37 20.07
CA GLN A 175 -13.64 -6.56 20.61
C GLN A 175 -12.69 -6.22 21.75
N LEU A 176 -11.90 -5.15 21.59
CA LEU A 176 -10.99 -4.66 22.60
C LEU A 176 -11.75 -4.24 23.87
N LYS A 177 -12.87 -3.51 23.76
CA LYS A 177 -13.73 -3.13 24.90
C LYS A 177 -14.27 -4.34 25.64
N LYS A 178 -14.72 -5.35 24.89
CA LYS A 178 -15.22 -6.60 25.49
C LYS A 178 -14.12 -7.31 26.26
N GLU A 179 -12.97 -7.56 25.64
CA GLU A 179 -11.84 -8.25 26.28
C GLU A 179 -11.25 -7.46 27.46
N ILE A 180 -11.25 -6.11 27.41
CA ILE A 180 -10.88 -5.27 28.57
C ILE A 180 -11.82 -5.49 29.74
N ASN A 181 -13.12 -5.56 29.51
CA ASN A 181 -14.10 -5.75 30.58
C ASN A 181 -14.00 -7.15 31.17
N GLU A 182 -13.83 -8.18 30.37
CA GLU A 182 -13.55 -9.55 30.78
C GLU A 182 -12.28 -9.63 31.66
N ASP A 183 -11.20 -9.00 31.22
CA ASP A 183 -9.93 -8.91 31.94
C ASP A 183 -10.11 -8.21 33.33
N ARG A 184 -10.85 -7.09 33.33
CA ARG A 184 -11.12 -6.36 34.58
C ARG A 184 -11.97 -7.17 35.57
N GLU A 185 -12.96 -7.88 35.06
CA GLU A 185 -13.82 -8.75 35.87
C GLU A 185 -13.01 -9.92 36.47
N ALA A 186 -12.13 -10.54 35.67
CA ALA A 186 -11.23 -11.59 36.16
C ALA A 186 -10.32 -11.12 37.31
N HIS A 187 -9.98 -9.82 37.32
CA HIS A 187 -9.19 -9.21 38.41
C HIS A 187 -10.05 -8.52 39.47
N GLY A 188 -11.35 -8.81 39.56
CA GLY A 188 -12.26 -8.25 40.56
C GLY A 188 -12.51 -6.74 40.42
N LYS A 189 -12.26 -6.16 39.24
CA LYS A 189 -12.54 -4.73 38.95
C LYS A 189 -13.87 -4.57 38.23
N LYS A 190 -14.53 -3.45 38.47
CA LYS A 190 -15.78 -3.12 37.79
C LYS A 190 -15.50 -2.85 36.28
N PRO A 191 -16.41 -3.25 35.37
CA PRO A 191 -16.29 -2.93 33.96
C PRO A 191 -16.21 -1.42 33.73
N LEU A 192 -15.62 -1.03 32.59
CA LEU A 192 -15.51 0.38 32.25
C LEU A 192 -16.88 0.98 31.98
N LYS A 193 -17.21 2.08 32.66
CA LYS A 193 -18.43 2.83 32.40
C LYS A 193 -18.43 3.36 30.99
N GLU A 194 -19.50 3.14 30.22
CA GLU A 194 -19.72 3.83 28.95
C GLU A 194 -19.78 5.34 29.23
N LYS A 195 -19.01 6.12 28.42
CA LYS A 195 -19.21 7.57 28.45
C LYS A 195 -20.58 7.85 27.86
N LYS A 196 -21.53 8.30 28.67
CA LYS A 196 -22.71 9.01 28.22
C LYS A 196 -22.20 10.32 27.59
N GLU A 197 -22.46 10.53 26.32
CA GLU A 197 -22.36 11.83 25.69
C GLU A 197 -23.51 12.69 26.22
N ASP A 198 -23.28 13.42 27.30
CA ASP A 198 -24.19 14.49 27.74
C ASP A 198 -23.76 15.81 27.06
N PRO A 199 -24.67 16.44 26.29
CA PRO A 199 -24.34 17.64 25.53
C PRO A 199 -24.31 18.95 26.35
N LYS A 200 -24.44 18.91 27.67
CA LYS A 200 -24.55 20.13 28.48
C LYS A 200 -23.98 19.91 29.89
N ASP A 201 -22.72 20.29 30.09
CA ASP A 201 -22.29 20.84 31.36
C ASP A 201 -21.09 21.77 31.19
N PRO A 202 -21.11 22.98 31.83
CA PRO A 202 -20.01 23.94 31.78
C PRO A 202 -18.83 23.45 32.65
N PRO A 203 -17.58 23.89 32.37
CA PRO A 203 -16.38 23.39 33.02
C PRO A 203 -16.36 23.80 34.49
N SER A 204 -16.46 22.86 35.45
CA SER A 204 -16.19 23.09 36.86
C SER A 204 -14.68 23.04 37.12
N CYS A 205 -14.17 24.08 37.75
CA CYS A 205 -12.81 24.19 38.27
C CYS A 205 -12.51 23.12 39.31
N GLY A 206 -11.48 22.30 39.10
CA GLY A 206 -10.84 21.56 40.17
C GLY A 206 -10.58 20.09 39.90
N GLY A 207 -9.33 19.75 39.56
CA GLY A 207 -8.73 18.47 39.85
C GLY A 207 -8.67 17.45 38.72
N SER A 208 -7.45 17.16 38.30
CA SER A 208 -7.01 15.99 37.54
C SER A 208 -7.39 15.94 36.07
N SER A 209 -6.48 16.45 35.27
CA SER A 209 -6.56 16.57 33.81
C SER A 209 -6.47 15.21 33.09
N ASP A 210 -7.60 14.59 32.82
CA ASP A 210 -7.78 13.70 31.69
C ASP A 210 -8.74 14.34 30.68
N GLY A 211 -8.49 15.61 30.41
CA GLY A 211 -9.10 16.33 29.30
C GLY A 211 -8.48 15.85 28.01
N LYS A 212 -9.20 15.03 27.23
CA LYS A 212 -8.88 14.90 25.81
C LYS A 212 -8.97 16.29 25.21
N GLU A 213 -7.82 16.95 25.01
CA GLU A 213 -7.76 18.12 24.12
C GLU A 213 -8.30 17.67 22.76
N GLU A 214 -9.37 18.31 22.29
CA GLU A 214 -9.86 18.15 20.93
C GLU A 214 -8.69 18.39 19.98
N LYS A 215 -8.12 17.32 19.44
CA LYS A 215 -6.97 17.40 18.53
C LYS A 215 -7.41 18.09 17.26
N THR A 216 -7.12 19.38 17.15
CA THR A 216 -7.35 20.11 15.90
C THR A 216 -6.34 19.69 14.84
N VAL A 217 -6.83 19.26 13.68
CA VAL A 217 -6.03 18.86 12.52
C VAL A 217 -6.03 20.00 11.50
N LYS A 218 -4.91 20.19 10.83
CA LYS A 218 -4.81 21.12 9.71
C LYS A 218 -5.43 20.49 8.47
N GLU A 219 -6.46 21.12 7.92
CA GLU A 219 -7.16 20.69 6.73
C GLU A 219 -6.89 21.66 5.58
N SER A 220 -6.67 21.13 4.36
CA SER A 220 -6.53 21.95 3.16
C SER A 220 -7.88 22.47 2.68
N THR A 221 -7.96 23.75 2.33
CA THR A 221 -9.17 24.30 1.69
C THR A 221 -9.31 23.90 0.22
N THR A 222 -8.22 23.45 -0.41
CA THR A 222 -8.22 23.02 -1.83
C THR A 222 -8.54 21.55 -1.98
N ASP A 223 -8.01 20.71 -1.08
CA ASP A 223 -8.18 19.25 -1.07
C ASP A 223 -8.37 18.78 0.37
N PRO A 224 -9.62 18.87 0.89
CA PRO A 224 -9.93 18.57 2.30
C PRO A 224 -9.64 17.12 2.71
N GLU A 225 -9.71 16.17 1.75
CA GLU A 225 -9.46 14.75 2.00
C GLU A 225 -7.98 14.39 2.06
N SER A 226 -7.08 15.33 1.73
CA SER A 226 -5.64 15.14 1.90
C SER A 226 -5.21 15.42 3.34
N GLY A 227 -4.24 14.66 3.85
CA GLY A 227 -3.73 14.82 5.21
C GLY A 227 -2.48 15.69 5.28
N TRP A 228 -2.33 16.45 6.38
CA TRP A 228 -1.14 17.22 6.66
C TRP A 228 -0.01 16.32 7.14
N PHE A 229 1.01 16.14 6.31
CA PHE A 229 2.12 15.23 6.54
C PHE A 229 3.45 15.98 6.68
N ARG A 230 4.26 15.60 7.67
CA ARG A 230 5.61 16.12 7.87
C ARG A 230 6.62 15.20 7.20
N LYS A 231 7.28 15.71 6.15
CA LYS A 231 8.30 14.97 5.41
C LYS A 231 9.69 15.45 5.80
N GLY A 232 10.40 14.66 6.61
CA GLY A 232 11.72 15.03 7.12
C GLY A 232 11.65 16.21 8.08
N GLU A 233 12.79 16.80 8.38
CA GLU A 233 12.90 17.84 9.43
C GLU A 233 12.23 19.18 9.07
N HIS A 234 12.09 19.52 7.78
CA HIS A 234 11.74 20.87 7.36
C HIS A 234 10.59 21.01 6.36
N LYS A 235 9.94 19.92 5.91
CA LYS A 235 8.90 20.04 4.89
C LYS A 235 7.56 19.46 5.35
N ASN A 236 6.61 20.37 5.59
CA ASN A 236 5.22 20.02 5.83
C ASN A 236 4.43 20.17 4.52
N VAL A 237 3.73 19.12 4.11
CA VAL A 237 2.95 19.09 2.88
C VAL A 237 1.62 18.36 3.11
N PHE A 238 0.61 18.72 2.33
CA PHE A 238 -0.57 17.86 2.22
C PHE A 238 -0.25 16.68 1.31
N ALA A 239 -0.62 15.48 1.74
CA ALA A 239 -0.34 14.25 1.04
C ALA A 239 -1.42 13.19 1.27
N TYR A 240 -1.43 12.20 0.39
CA TYR A 240 -2.12 10.93 0.59
C TYR A 240 -1.10 9.86 0.95
N SER A 241 -1.42 9.01 1.93
CA SER A 241 -0.70 7.77 2.20
C SER A 241 -1.28 6.67 1.30
N VAL A 242 -0.42 5.99 0.55
CA VAL A 242 -0.77 4.86 -0.30
C VAL A 242 -0.11 3.63 0.27
N GLN A 243 -0.91 2.79 0.92
CA GLN A 243 -0.46 1.48 1.37
C GLN A 243 -0.54 0.48 0.22
N THR A 244 0.44 -0.37 0.10
CA THR A 244 0.58 -1.31 -1.00
C THR A 244 1.07 -2.65 -0.50
N ALA A 245 0.46 -3.72 -0.99
CA ALA A 245 0.91 -5.07 -0.79
C ALA A 245 1.50 -5.62 -2.09
N CYS A 246 2.67 -6.25 -2.03
CA CYS A 246 3.26 -6.95 -3.16
C CYS A 246 3.84 -8.31 -2.73
N ASP A 247 3.96 -9.24 -3.69
CA ASP A 247 4.64 -10.49 -3.46
C ASP A 247 6.18 -10.34 -3.51
N LYS A 248 6.91 -11.42 -3.22
CA LYS A 248 8.39 -11.46 -3.29
C LYS A 248 8.94 -11.17 -4.69
N ASN A 249 8.16 -11.36 -5.72
CA ASN A 249 8.52 -11.04 -7.09
C ASN A 249 8.21 -9.58 -7.45
N GLY A 250 7.60 -8.79 -6.56
CA GLY A 250 7.19 -7.41 -6.78
C GLY A 250 5.97 -7.27 -7.70
N TRP A 251 5.03 -8.23 -7.66
CA TRP A 251 3.69 -8.07 -8.21
C TRP A 251 2.81 -7.36 -7.20
N ILE A 252 2.13 -6.32 -7.63
CA ILE A 252 1.22 -5.58 -6.75
C ILE A 252 -0.07 -6.38 -6.60
N LEU A 253 -0.39 -6.75 -5.35
CA LEU A 253 -1.54 -7.58 -5.00
C LEU A 253 -2.74 -6.76 -4.58
N GLY A 254 -2.49 -5.61 -3.94
CA GLY A 254 -3.54 -4.72 -3.47
C GLY A 254 -3.00 -3.37 -3.00
N TYR A 255 -3.91 -2.42 -2.85
CA TYR A 255 -3.58 -1.08 -2.38
C TYR A 255 -4.76 -0.44 -1.63
N SER A 256 -4.44 0.53 -0.76
CA SER A 256 -5.42 1.45 -0.17
C SER A 256 -4.89 2.88 -0.17
N VAL A 257 -5.80 3.86 -0.22
CA VAL A 257 -5.48 5.29 -0.23
C VAL A 257 -6.12 5.95 0.98
N ASN A 258 -5.30 6.65 1.76
CA ASN A 258 -5.73 7.28 3.00
C ASN A 258 -5.16 8.70 3.12
N PRO A 259 -5.74 9.59 3.94
CA PRO A 259 -5.13 10.87 4.26
C PRO A 259 -3.71 10.70 4.83
N GLY A 260 -2.77 11.54 4.42
CA GLY A 260 -1.36 11.40 4.79
C GLY A 260 -1.02 11.66 6.27
N ASN A 261 -1.98 12.15 7.06
CA ASN A 261 -1.84 12.35 8.50
C ASN A 261 -2.27 11.13 9.34
N GLN A 262 -2.88 10.14 8.72
CA GLN A 262 -3.25 8.90 9.40
C GLN A 262 -2.04 7.98 9.54
N HIS A 263 -1.92 7.35 10.71
CA HIS A 263 -0.86 6.38 10.95
C HIS A 263 -1.15 5.08 10.20
N ASP A 264 -0.14 4.49 9.59
CA ASP A 264 -0.28 3.32 8.72
C ASP A 264 -0.93 2.12 9.42
N SER A 265 -0.71 1.94 10.74
CA SER A 265 -1.36 0.89 11.52
C SER A 265 -2.88 1.06 11.65
N ARG A 266 -3.41 2.29 11.59
CA ARG A 266 -4.86 2.54 11.69
C ARG A 266 -5.59 2.21 10.41
N THR A 267 -4.91 2.40 9.28
CA THR A 267 -5.47 2.21 7.94
C THR A 267 -5.14 0.84 7.34
N PHE A 268 -4.36 0.03 8.03
CA PHE A 268 -3.92 -1.29 7.59
C PHE A 268 -5.08 -2.22 7.21
N LYS A 269 -6.15 -2.21 8.02
CA LYS A 269 -7.31 -3.09 7.78
C LYS A 269 -7.93 -2.88 6.40
N SER A 270 -8.00 -1.64 5.91
CA SER A 270 -8.55 -1.34 4.59
C SER A 270 -7.76 -1.96 3.42
N LEU A 271 -6.45 -2.16 3.58
CA LEU A 271 -5.62 -2.92 2.65
C LEU A 271 -5.76 -4.42 2.90
N TYR A 272 -5.72 -4.84 4.17
CA TYR A 272 -5.75 -6.24 4.56
C TYR A 272 -7.01 -6.95 4.07
N ASP A 273 -8.19 -6.33 4.23
CA ASP A 273 -9.47 -6.89 3.77
C ASP A 273 -9.50 -7.17 2.25
N LYS A 274 -8.66 -6.50 1.46
CA LYS A 274 -8.54 -6.72 0.01
C LYS A 274 -7.63 -7.88 -0.37
N ILE A 275 -6.74 -8.28 0.54
CA ILE A 275 -5.69 -9.28 0.23
C ILE A 275 -5.77 -10.54 1.10
N LYS A 276 -6.54 -10.57 2.17
CA LYS A 276 -6.56 -11.69 3.13
C LYS A 276 -6.86 -13.06 2.51
N ASP A 277 -7.69 -13.09 1.45
CA ASP A 277 -8.18 -14.32 0.84
C ASP A 277 -7.27 -14.88 -0.27
N ILE A 278 -6.10 -14.27 -0.53
CA ILE A 278 -5.19 -14.69 -1.61
C ILE A 278 -4.21 -15.81 -1.22
N GLY A 279 -4.26 -16.31 0.01
CA GLY A 279 -3.41 -17.42 0.48
C GLY A 279 -2.06 -16.95 1.06
N ILE A 280 -2.05 -15.88 1.84
CA ILE A 280 -0.85 -15.35 2.51
C ILE A 280 -0.43 -16.30 3.62
N GLN A 281 0.87 -16.66 3.64
CA GLN A 281 1.47 -17.40 4.76
C GLN A 281 2.29 -16.49 5.67
N THR A 282 3.07 -15.57 5.08
CA THR A 282 3.91 -14.63 5.82
C THR A 282 3.64 -13.20 5.33
N LEU A 283 3.35 -12.30 6.26
CA LEU A 283 3.19 -10.87 5.97
C LEU A 283 4.34 -10.09 6.61
N VAL A 284 5.09 -9.40 5.75
CA VAL A 284 6.27 -8.61 6.11
C VAL A 284 5.93 -7.13 6.06
N ALA A 285 6.05 -6.43 7.18
CA ALA A 285 5.77 -4.99 7.23
C ALA A 285 6.81 -4.24 8.07
N ASP A 286 6.79 -2.90 8.03
CA ASP A 286 7.72 -2.07 8.77
C ASP A 286 7.33 -1.87 10.26
N ALA A 287 8.15 -1.13 11.00
CA ALA A 287 7.91 -0.85 12.41
C ALA A 287 6.63 -0.02 12.68
N GLY A 288 6.11 0.68 11.67
CA GLY A 288 4.86 1.43 11.75
C GLY A 288 3.64 0.54 11.93
N TYR A 289 3.70 -0.69 11.42
CA TYR A 289 2.64 -1.68 11.54
C TYR A 289 2.73 -2.53 12.81
N LYS A 290 3.81 -2.42 13.60
CA LYS A 290 3.98 -3.22 14.81
C LYS A 290 3.11 -2.70 15.94
N THR A 291 1.89 -3.20 16.01
CA THR A 291 0.89 -2.91 17.04
C THR A 291 0.22 -4.19 17.52
N PRO A 292 -0.25 -4.26 18.80
CA PRO A 292 -0.92 -5.45 19.30
C PRO A 292 -2.12 -5.89 18.46
N ALA A 293 -2.90 -4.93 17.94
CA ALA A 293 -4.08 -5.21 17.12
C ALA A 293 -3.72 -5.90 15.78
N ILE A 294 -2.67 -5.43 15.10
CA ILE A 294 -2.22 -6.06 13.85
C ILE A 294 -1.61 -7.42 14.12
N ALA A 295 -0.80 -7.56 15.18
CA ALA A 295 -0.22 -8.84 15.55
C ALA A 295 -1.31 -9.89 15.84
N LYS A 296 -2.34 -9.51 16.62
CA LYS A 296 -3.50 -10.37 16.89
C LYS A 296 -4.23 -10.73 15.60
N LEU A 297 -4.60 -9.75 14.78
CA LEU A 297 -5.32 -9.97 13.51
C LEU A 297 -4.63 -11.01 12.63
N LEU A 298 -3.33 -10.85 12.40
CA LEU A 298 -2.58 -11.74 11.52
C LEU A 298 -2.42 -13.15 12.10
N LEU A 299 -2.15 -13.25 13.41
CA LEU A 299 -1.99 -14.55 14.08
C LEU A 299 -3.31 -15.30 14.20
N ASP A 300 -4.43 -14.60 14.42
CA ASP A 300 -5.77 -15.21 14.49
C ASP A 300 -6.18 -15.75 13.10
N ASP A 301 -5.81 -15.07 12.02
CA ASP A 301 -6.02 -15.52 10.64
C ASP A 301 -4.97 -16.56 10.17
N GLY A 302 -4.07 -17.02 11.06
CA GLY A 302 -3.05 -18.03 10.75
C GLY A 302 -1.90 -17.51 9.90
N ILE A 303 -1.75 -16.19 9.75
CA ILE A 303 -0.67 -15.56 8.98
C ILE A 303 0.50 -15.26 9.92
N THR A 304 1.71 -15.59 9.49
CA THR A 304 2.95 -15.31 10.20
C THR A 304 3.35 -13.82 10.05
N PRO A 305 3.28 -12.99 11.12
CA PRO A 305 3.66 -11.58 11.04
C PRO A 305 5.16 -11.40 11.19
N LEU A 306 5.84 -10.96 10.16
CA LEU A 306 7.27 -10.64 10.21
C LEU A 306 7.46 -9.13 10.37
N LEU A 307 7.59 -8.69 11.62
CA LEU A 307 7.70 -7.29 12.03
C LEU A 307 9.07 -7.00 12.65
N PRO A 308 9.68 -5.84 12.40
CA PRO A 308 11.01 -5.54 12.92
C PRO A 308 10.99 -5.23 14.42
N TYR A 309 12.16 -5.23 15.02
CA TYR A 309 12.33 -4.73 16.38
C TYR A 309 12.00 -3.23 16.44
N LYS A 310 11.18 -2.85 17.39
CA LYS A 310 10.88 -1.44 17.71
C LYS A 310 11.57 -1.10 19.04
N ARG A 311 12.57 -0.23 18.98
CA ARG A 311 13.28 0.21 20.18
C ARG A 311 12.32 0.91 21.15
N PRO A 312 12.21 0.46 22.41
CA PRO A 312 11.43 1.16 23.41
C PRO A 312 11.96 2.58 23.63
N MET A 313 11.04 3.54 23.74
CA MET A 313 11.41 4.93 24.07
C MET A 313 11.53 5.05 25.60
N THR A 314 12.64 4.59 26.13
CA THR A 314 12.97 4.76 27.55
C THR A 314 13.97 5.90 27.68
N LYS A 315 13.79 6.76 28.67
CA LYS A 315 14.71 7.86 29.00
C LYS A 315 16.07 7.28 29.34
N ASP A 316 17.14 7.93 28.88
CA ASP A 316 18.50 7.48 29.15
C ASP A 316 18.75 7.46 30.67
N GLY A 317 19.41 6.39 31.15
CA GLY A 317 19.65 6.14 32.55
C GLY A 317 18.52 5.46 33.34
N PHE A 318 17.36 5.18 32.65
CA PHE A 318 16.23 4.47 33.26
C PHE A 318 16.18 3.01 32.82
N PHE A 319 15.74 2.15 33.73
CA PHE A 319 15.47 0.74 33.46
C PHE A 319 14.47 0.58 32.30
N LYS A 320 14.83 -0.27 31.35
CA LYS A 320 13.98 -0.64 30.21
C LYS A 320 12.91 -1.63 30.67
N LYS A 321 11.81 -1.74 29.93
CA LYS A 321 10.73 -2.70 30.22
C LYS A 321 11.25 -4.15 30.31
N ALA A 322 12.24 -4.52 29.52
CA ALA A 322 12.82 -5.86 29.52
C ALA A 322 13.62 -6.20 30.79
N GLU A 323 13.95 -5.22 31.63
CA GLU A 323 14.63 -5.45 32.91
C GLU A 323 13.65 -5.75 34.06
N TYR A 324 12.34 -5.64 33.78
CA TYR A 324 11.27 -6.09 34.67
C TYR A 324 10.77 -7.44 34.17
N VAL A 325 10.89 -8.47 35.01
CA VAL A 325 10.49 -9.85 34.67
C VAL A 325 9.01 -10.01 34.92
N TYR A 326 8.25 -10.46 33.93
CA TYR A 326 6.85 -10.79 34.10
C TYR A 326 6.70 -12.23 34.59
N ASP A 327 5.98 -12.40 35.67
CA ASP A 327 5.57 -13.71 36.19
C ASP A 327 4.13 -13.98 35.78
N GLU A 328 3.94 -14.94 34.89
CA GLU A 328 2.65 -15.30 34.33
C GLU A 328 1.76 -16.00 35.35
N TYR A 329 2.34 -16.77 36.29
CA TYR A 329 1.58 -17.51 37.28
C TYR A 329 0.96 -16.59 38.33
N PHE A 330 1.72 -15.61 38.82
CA PHE A 330 1.26 -14.63 39.80
C PHE A 330 0.67 -13.36 39.18
N ASP A 331 0.66 -13.25 37.88
CA ASP A 331 0.29 -12.05 37.11
C ASP A 331 0.85 -10.75 37.72
N CYS A 332 2.19 -10.72 37.85
CA CYS A 332 2.91 -9.59 38.40
C CYS A 332 4.22 -9.34 37.66
N TYR A 333 4.81 -8.18 37.87
CA TYR A 333 6.18 -7.91 37.44
C TYR A 333 7.12 -7.92 38.64
N VAL A 334 8.32 -8.46 38.47
CA VAL A 334 9.41 -8.36 39.42
C VAL A 334 10.40 -7.32 38.93
N CYS A 335 10.76 -6.35 39.77
CA CYS A 335 11.71 -5.29 39.42
C CYS A 335 13.16 -5.77 39.59
N PRO A 336 14.17 -5.03 39.05
CA PRO A 336 15.59 -5.36 39.24
C PRO A 336 16.10 -5.42 40.67
N ASN A 337 15.29 -4.99 41.65
CA ASN A 337 15.55 -5.11 43.09
C ASN A 337 14.60 -6.14 43.75
N ASP A 338 14.18 -7.14 43.02
CA ASP A 338 13.35 -8.28 43.45
C ASP A 338 12.02 -7.88 44.18
N GLN A 339 11.51 -6.68 43.88
CA GLN A 339 10.22 -6.25 44.44
C GLN A 339 9.09 -6.46 43.42
N VAL A 340 7.93 -6.85 43.95
CA VAL A 340 6.72 -7.17 43.17
C VAL A 340 5.99 -5.89 42.78
N LEU A 341 5.66 -5.75 41.50
CA LEU A 341 4.69 -4.81 40.98
C LEU A 341 3.38 -5.56 40.73
N ALA A 342 2.38 -5.35 41.59
CA ALA A 342 1.09 -6.03 41.51
C ALA A 342 0.19 -5.38 40.46
N TYR A 343 -0.73 -6.18 39.89
CA TYR A 343 -1.79 -5.67 39.02
C TYR A 343 -2.61 -4.59 39.76
N HIS A 344 -2.80 -3.46 39.07
CA HIS A 344 -3.59 -2.36 39.59
C HIS A 344 -4.92 -2.17 38.84
N THR A 345 -4.87 -2.06 37.53
CA THR A 345 -6.03 -1.87 36.67
C THR A 345 -5.69 -2.11 35.19
N THR A 346 -6.72 -2.34 34.38
CA THR A 346 -6.61 -2.30 32.93
C THR A 346 -7.26 -1.03 32.41
N ASN A 347 -6.49 -0.23 31.67
CA ASN A 347 -6.94 1.06 31.17
C ASN A 347 -7.78 0.92 29.88
N ARG A 348 -8.39 2.01 29.41
CA ARG A 348 -9.26 2.02 28.21
C ARG A 348 -8.56 1.66 26.90
N SER A 349 -7.25 1.75 26.88
CA SER A 349 -6.43 1.38 25.72
C SER A 349 -5.96 -0.08 25.73
N GLY A 350 -6.46 -0.89 26.69
CA GLY A 350 -6.14 -2.32 26.80
C GLY A 350 -4.81 -2.61 27.50
N TYR A 351 -4.19 -1.63 28.17
CA TYR A 351 -2.99 -1.88 28.94
C TYR A 351 -3.31 -2.17 30.40
N ARG A 352 -2.89 -3.35 30.90
CA ARG A 352 -2.78 -3.68 32.31
C ARG A 352 -1.67 -2.83 32.91
N GLU A 353 -1.93 -2.21 34.03
CA GLU A 353 -0.97 -1.40 34.78
C GLU A 353 -0.56 -2.16 36.03
N TYR A 354 0.72 -2.37 36.20
CA TYR A 354 1.32 -3.00 37.37
C TYR A 354 2.09 -1.94 38.14
N LYS A 355 1.82 -1.82 39.45
CA LYS A 355 2.35 -0.76 40.30
C LYS A 355 3.20 -1.32 41.43
N SER A 356 4.35 -0.67 41.67
CA SER A 356 5.14 -0.95 42.86
C SER A 356 4.56 -0.28 44.13
N CYS A 357 4.96 -0.75 45.29
CA CYS A 357 4.64 -0.11 46.57
C CYS A 357 5.61 1.05 46.82
N GLY A 358 5.08 2.29 46.94
CA GLY A 358 5.89 3.50 47.12
C GLY A 358 6.75 3.47 48.38
N ILE A 359 6.17 2.92 49.51
CA ILE A 359 6.92 2.79 50.78
C ILE A 359 8.15 1.90 50.66
N VAL A 360 8.04 0.79 49.92
CA VAL A 360 9.17 -0.13 49.67
C VAL A 360 10.17 0.50 48.74
N CYS A 361 9.71 1.32 47.78
CA CYS A 361 10.57 1.96 46.79
C CYS A 361 11.32 3.19 47.35
N GLU A 362 10.85 3.81 48.43
CA GLU A 362 11.48 4.99 49.06
C GLU A 362 12.93 4.74 49.46
N GLY A 363 13.21 3.54 50.02
CA GLY A 363 14.54 3.11 50.43
C GLY A 363 15.36 2.38 49.35
N CYS A 364 14.85 2.32 48.11
CA CYS A 364 15.48 1.53 47.03
C CYS A 364 16.76 2.19 46.49
N PRO A 365 17.91 1.49 46.39
CA PRO A 365 19.15 2.02 45.84
C PRO A 365 19.02 2.41 44.36
N TYR A 366 18.12 1.81 43.64
CA TYR A 366 17.88 2.05 42.22
C TYR A 366 16.73 3.04 41.91
N LEU A 367 16.19 3.73 42.93
CA LEU A 367 15.03 4.61 42.77
C LEU A 367 15.20 5.63 41.63
N LYS A 368 16.40 6.28 41.57
CA LYS A 368 16.72 7.29 40.54
C LYS A 368 16.79 6.75 39.12
N GLN A 369 17.05 5.45 38.95
CA GLN A 369 17.06 4.77 37.65
C GLN A 369 15.69 4.12 37.31
N CYS A 370 14.78 4.09 38.27
CA CYS A 370 13.49 3.42 38.17
C CYS A 370 12.35 4.40 37.89
N THR A 371 12.21 5.45 38.71
CA THR A 371 11.06 6.38 38.59
C THR A 371 11.40 7.79 39.07
N GLU A 372 10.74 8.80 38.46
CA GLU A 372 10.73 10.20 38.89
C GLU A 372 9.40 10.57 39.59
N SER A 373 8.55 9.59 39.90
CA SER A 373 7.28 9.84 40.59
C SER A 373 7.53 10.41 41.97
N ARG A 374 6.74 11.40 42.39
CA ARG A 374 6.77 11.99 43.74
C ARG A 374 6.43 10.97 44.82
N ASP A 375 5.56 10.02 44.48
CA ASP A 375 5.10 8.95 45.41
C ASP A 375 5.99 7.71 45.34
N HIS A 376 7.17 7.81 44.69
CA HIS A 376 8.14 6.71 44.49
C HIS A 376 7.56 5.46 43.80
N VAL A 377 6.41 5.58 43.12
CA VAL A 377 5.72 4.48 42.46
C VAL A 377 6.24 4.31 41.04
N LYS A 378 6.61 3.09 40.68
CA LYS A 378 6.87 2.65 39.31
C LYS A 378 5.62 2.00 38.74
N VAL A 379 5.27 2.38 37.48
CA VAL A 379 4.21 1.72 36.72
C VAL A 379 4.84 1.05 35.52
N VAL A 380 4.58 -0.24 35.35
CA VAL A 380 4.90 -1.02 34.16
C VAL A 380 3.59 -1.43 33.49
N THR A 381 3.50 -1.29 32.18
CA THR A 381 2.27 -1.60 31.43
C THR A 381 2.48 -2.82 30.52
N ARG A 382 1.45 -3.69 30.45
CA ARG A 382 1.37 -4.85 29.57
C ARG A 382 0.03 -4.84 28.84
N HIS A 383 0.04 -4.88 27.51
CA HIS A 383 -1.20 -4.94 26.73
C HIS A 383 -1.87 -6.30 26.90
N ILE A 384 -3.22 -6.37 26.93
CA ILE A 384 -3.95 -7.65 27.00
C ILE A 384 -3.58 -8.61 25.87
N TRP A 385 -3.17 -8.07 24.70
CA TRP A 385 -2.67 -8.81 23.55
C TRP A 385 -1.14 -8.89 23.48
N GLU A 386 -0.42 -8.66 24.58
CA GLU A 386 1.04 -8.77 24.61
C GLU A 386 1.56 -10.16 24.19
N PRO A 387 0.88 -11.29 24.50
CA PRO A 387 1.32 -12.61 24.03
C PRO A 387 1.47 -12.68 22.50
N HIS A 388 0.63 -11.97 21.75
CA HIS A 388 0.75 -11.89 20.29
C HIS A 388 1.99 -11.09 19.84
N MET A 389 2.36 -10.07 20.62
CA MET A 389 3.57 -9.27 20.36
C MET A 389 4.84 -10.07 20.68
N GLU A 390 4.83 -10.86 21.76
CA GLU A 390 5.92 -11.77 22.14
C GLU A 390 6.13 -12.83 21.05
N LYS A 391 5.02 -13.43 20.57
CA LYS A 391 5.07 -14.37 19.43
C LYS A 391 5.65 -13.73 18.15
N CYS A 392 5.39 -12.45 17.89
CA CYS A 392 6.04 -11.73 16.78
C CYS A 392 7.56 -11.59 16.97
N GLU A 393 8.02 -11.42 18.23
CA GLU A 393 9.46 -11.40 18.50
C GLU A 393 10.10 -12.78 18.30
N ASP A 394 9.44 -13.86 18.72
CA ASP A 394 9.91 -15.23 18.49
C ASP A 394 10.02 -15.52 16.99
N ILE A 395 8.99 -15.18 16.22
CA ILE A 395 8.99 -15.32 14.75
C ILE A 395 10.19 -14.58 14.13
N ARG A 396 10.48 -13.36 14.58
CA ARG A 396 11.60 -12.56 14.08
C ARG A 396 12.95 -13.23 14.29
N HIS A 397 13.07 -14.05 15.34
CA HIS A 397 14.30 -14.78 15.69
C HIS A 397 14.40 -16.17 15.03
N MET A 398 13.37 -16.64 14.36
CA MET A 398 13.42 -17.89 13.62
C MET A 398 14.43 -17.82 12.47
N ILE A 399 15.03 -18.98 12.16
CA ILE A 399 16.03 -19.11 11.08
C ILE A 399 15.40 -18.71 9.75
N GLY A 400 16.10 -17.88 8.96
CA GLY A 400 15.65 -17.43 7.62
C GLY A 400 14.78 -16.15 7.64
N MET A 401 14.17 -15.78 8.77
CA MET A 401 13.24 -14.63 8.81
C MET A 401 13.96 -13.29 8.62
N LYS A 402 15.22 -13.19 9.02
CA LYS A 402 16.04 -11.98 8.79
C LYS A 402 16.28 -11.74 7.29
N GLU A 403 16.53 -12.79 6.55
CA GLU A 403 16.74 -12.79 5.10
C GLU A 403 15.44 -12.41 4.38
N VAL A 404 14.31 -12.98 4.78
CA VAL A 404 12.98 -12.61 4.25
C VAL A 404 12.69 -11.13 4.51
N TYR A 405 12.93 -10.63 5.73
CA TYR A 405 12.73 -9.22 6.04
C TYR A 405 13.62 -8.29 5.19
N ALA A 406 14.86 -8.70 4.90
CA ALA A 406 15.78 -7.90 4.09
C ALA A 406 15.30 -7.73 2.64
N GLN A 407 14.49 -8.65 2.10
CA GLN A 407 13.92 -8.58 0.75
C GLN A 407 12.98 -7.37 0.55
N ARG A 408 12.52 -6.71 1.61
CA ARG A 408 11.71 -5.48 1.50
C ARG A 408 12.35 -4.42 0.61
N LYS A 409 13.67 -4.26 0.67
CA LYS A 409 14.41 -3.29 -0.14
C LYS A 409 14.30 -3.56 -1.64
N GLU A 410 14.31 -4.83 -2.01
CA GLU A 410 14.26 -5.26 -3.41
C GLU A 410 12.82 -5.44 -3.93
N THR A 411 11.85 -5.50 -3.05
CA THR A 411 10.43 -5.67 -3.35
C THR A 411 9.67 -4.34 -3.26
N VAL A 412 9.02 -4.08 -2.12
CA VAL A 412 8.10 -2.95 -1.96
C VAL A 412 8.79 -1.59 -2.05
N GLU A 413 10.00 -1.44 -1.51
CA GLU A 413 10.73 -0.15 -1.58
C GLU A 413 11.16 0.16 -3.03
N ARG A 414 11.68 -0.84 -3.75
CA ARG A 414 12.03 -0.73 -5.18
C ARG A 414 10.80 -0.44 -6.03
N LEU A 415 9.65 -1.05 -5.69
CA LEU A 415 8.38 -0.81 -6.37
C LEU A 415 7.99 0.68 -6.26
N PHE A 416 8.05 1.25 -5.07
CA PHE A 416 7.78 2.67 -4.86
C PHE A 416 8.80 3.58 -5.59
N GLY A 417 10.06 3.21 -5.61
CA GLY A 417 11.08 3.87 -6.41
C GLY A 417 10.68 3.93 -7.89
N THR A 418 10.32 2.78 -8.45
CA THR A 418 9.86 2.66 -9.85
C THR A 418 8.59 3.49 -10.12
N ALA A 419 7.61 3.45 -9.22
CA ALA A 419 6.38 4.23 -9.35
C ALA A 419 6.67 5.73 -9.37
N LYS A 420 7.54 6.20 -8.48
CA LYS A 420 7.91 7.62 -8.37
C LYS A 420 8.71 8.14 -9.57
N GLU A 421 9.65 7.35 -10.09
CA GLU A 421 10.52 7.77 -11.19
C GLU A 421 9.84 7.62 -12.55
N ASN A 422 9.19 6.48 -12.81
CA ASN A 422 8.73 6.12 -14.14
C ASN A 422 7.23 6.35 -14.37
N HIS A 423 6.43 6.51 -13.32
CA HIS A 423 4.98 6.57 -13.43
C HIS A 423 4.36 7.84 -12.80
N GLY A 424 5.18 8.87 -12.54
CA GLY A 424 4.70 10.17 -12.02
C GLY A 424 4.03 10.10 -10.65
N PHE A 425 4.48 9.20 -9.76
CA PHE A 425 3.84 8.92 -8.47
C PHE A 425 4.34 9.81 -7.33
N ARG A 426 5.22 10.82 -7.59
CA ARG A 426 5.74 11.73 -6.55
C ARG A 426 4.68 12.73 -6.06
N TYR A 427 3.78 13.14 -6.95
CA TYR A 427 2.69 14.08 -6.65
C TYR A 427 1.46 13.80 -7.51
N THR A 428 0.30 14.28 -7.05
CA THR A 428 -0.93 14.18 -7.82
C THR A 428 -1.46 15.55 -8.22
N GLN A 429 -2.07 15.62 -9.41
CA GLN A 429 -2.88 16.77 -9.84
C GLN A 429 -4.37 16.56 -9.54
N MET A 430 -4.72 15.37 -9.10
CA MET A 430 -6.10 15.02 -8.74
C MET A 430 -6.46 15.64 -7.39
N ILE A 431 -7.71 16.03 -7.22
CA ILE A 431 -8.30 16.52 -5.98
C ILE A 431 -9.35 15.52 -5.54
N GLY A 432 -9.29 15.13 -4.26
CA GLY A 432 -10.20 14.17 -3.64
C GLY A 432 -9.70 12.73 -3.69
N LYS A 433 -10.10 11.96 -2.66
CA LYS A 433 -9.67 10.57 -2.42
C LYS A 433 -10.05 9.64 -3.58
N ALA A 434 -11.28 9.70 -4.07
CA ALA A 434 -11.75 8.85 -5.16
C ALA A 434 -10.93 9.01 -6.46
N ARG A 435 -10.54 10.24 -6.80
CA ARG A 435 -9.66 10.48 -7.95
C ARG A 435 -8.22 10.04 -7.68
N MET A 436 -7.79 10.11 -6.44
CA MET A 436 -6.47 9.58 -6.07
C MET A 436 -6.46 8.05 -6.14
N GLU A 437 -7.53 7.37 -5.70
CA GLU A 437 -7.70 5.92 -5.83
C GLU A 437 -7.68 5.49 -7.30
N MET A 438 -8.40 6.20 -8.18
CA MET A 438 -8.32 5.99 -9.63
C MET A 438 -6.88 6.09 -10.14
N LYS A 439 -6.15 7.14 -9.75
CA LYS A 439 -4.74 7.32 -10.16
C LYS A 439 -3.89 6.16 -9.70
N VAL A 440 -4.01 5.76 -8.43
CA VAL A 440 -3.23 4.66 -7.85
C VAL A 440 -3.55 3.35 -8.57
N GLY A 441 -4.84 3.02 -8.73
CA GLY A 441 -5.29 1.81 -9.40
C GLY A 441 -4.76 1.69 -10.82
N LEU A 442 -4.89 2.74 -11.63
CA LEU A 442 -4.36 2.76 -12.99
C LEU A 442 -2.83 2.70 -13.03
N THR A 443 -2.13 3.39 -12.12
CA THR A 443 -0.66 3.32 -12.06
C THR A 443 -0.19 1.91 -11.75
N PHE A 444 -0.78 1.25 -10.77
CA PHE A 444 -0.40 -0.09 -10.37
C PHE A 444 -0.83 -1.15 -11.40
N ALA A 445 -1.98 -0.96 -12.04
CA ALA A 445 -2.39 -1.74 -13.20
C ALA A 445 -1.36 -1.65 -14.34
N CYS A 446 -0.90 -0.43 -14.67
CA CYS A 446 0.17 -0.21 -15.65
C CYS A 446 1.47 -0.92 -15.28
N MET A 447 1.86 -0.87 -14.00
CA MET A 447 3.10 -1.52 -13.53
C MET A 447 3.03 -3.04 -13.67
N ASN A 448 1.92 -3.64 -13.22
CA ASN A 448 1.70 -5.09 -13.35
C ASN A 448 1.63 -5.51 -14.82
N LEU A 449 0.85 -4.82 -15.64
CA LEU A 449 0.67 -5.17 -17.04
C LEU A 449 1.96 -4.97 -17.86
N LYS A 450 2.72 -3.91 -17.61
CA LYS A 450 4.05 -3.69 -18.20
C LYS A 450 5.02 -4.84 -17.89
N LYS A 451 4.97 -5.33 -16.66
CA LYS A 451 5.80 -6.47 -16.20
C LYS A 451 5.35 -7.76 -16.87
N LEU A 452 4.04 -8.03 -16.89
CA LEU A 452 3.42 -9.17 -17.56
C LEU A 452 3.80 -9.23 -19.03
N ALA A 453 3.55 -8.16 -19.77
CA ALA A 453 3.83 -8.05 -21.21
C ALA A 453 5.31 -8.36 -21.54
N LYS A 454 6.23 -7.78 -20.76
CA LYS A 454 7.68 -8.07 -20.93
C LYS A 454 8.04 -9.52 -20.62
N MET A 455 7.39 -10.16 -19.65
CA MET A 455 7.67 -11.55 -19.30
C MET A 455 7.12 -12.51 -20.35
N ILE A 456 5.93 -12.26 -20.89
CA ILE A 456 5.34 -13.03 -22.01
C ILE A 456 6.27 -12.95 -23.24
N ALA A 457 6.68 -11.74 -23.63
CA ALA A 457 7.57 -11.52 -24.75
C ALA A 457 8.93 -12.26 -24.61
N ARG A 458 9.49 -12.28 -23.38
CA ARG A 458 10.72 -13.00 -23.10
C ARG A 458 10.53 -14.54 -23.18
N LYS A 459 9.40 -15.05 -22.69
CA LYS A 459 9.08 -16.49 -22.81
C LYS A 459 8.91 -16.92 -24.29
N GLY A 460 8.21 -16.11 -25.08
CA GLY A 460 8.05 -16.32 -26.52
C GLY A 460 9.39 -16.34 -27.27
N LYS A 461 10.27 -15.38 -27.01
CA LYS A 461 11.63 -15.35 -27.60
C LYS A 461 12.47 -16.57 -27.22
N ARG A 462 12.40 -17.02 -25.95
CA ARG A 462 13.11 -18.24 -25.50
C ARG A 462 12.54 -19.52 -26.12
N GLY A 463 11.22 -19.60 -26.29
CA GLY A 463 10.55 -20.71 -26.99
C GLY A 463 10.95 -20.78 -28.45
N ALA A 464 10.93 -19.65 -29.16
CA ALA A 464 11.37 -19.56 -30.54
C ALA A 464 12.86 -19.90 -30.72
N GLN A 465 13.72 -19.47 -29.80
CA GLN A 465 15.15 -19.81 -29.79
C GLN A 465 15.40 -21.30 -29.54
N LYS A 466 14.63 -21.94 -28.64
CA LYS A 466 14.68 -23.39 -28.44
C LYS A 466 14.21 -24.16 -29.68
N CYS A 467 13.14 -23.72 -30.34
CA CYS A 467 12.66 -24.31 -31.58
C CYS A 467 13.69 -24.19 -32.72
N LEU A 468 14.31 -23.01 -32.87
CA LEU A 468 15.40 -22.79 -33.85
C LEU A 468 16.64 -23.63 -33.56
N LEU A 469 17.00 -23.83 -32.31
CA LEU A 469 18.07 -24.74 -31.91
C LEU A 469 17.73 -26.20 -32.21
N LEU A 470 16.51 -26.66 -31.91
CA LEU A 470 16.03 -27.98 -32.28
C LEU A 470 16.04 -28.19 -33.80
N ILE A 471 15.55 -27.22 -34.57
CA ILE A 471 15.58 -27.28 -36.06
C ILE A 471 17.01 -27.31 -36.56
N LYS A 472 17.93 -26.51 -35.99
CA LYS A 472 19.37 -26.59 -36.35
C LYS A 472 20.00 -27.93 -36.01
N TYR A 473 19.66 -28.50 -34.85
CA TYR A 473 20.14 -29.83 -34.46
C TYR A 473 19.60 -30.94 -35.39
N THR A 474 18.33 -30.89 -35.79
CA THR A 474 17.73 -31.87 -36.71
C THR A 474 18.18 -31.72 -38.16
N LEU A 475 18.57 -30.50 -38.57
CA LEU A 475 19.07 -30.25 -39.94
C LEU A 475 20.59 -30.44 -40.07
N PHE A 476 21.35 -30.53 -39.00
CA PHE A 476 22.78 -30.68 -38.96
C PHE A 476 23.27 -31.95 -38.28
N GLU A 477 22.45 -33.06 -38.24
CA GLU A 477 23.01 -34.36 -38.00
C GLU A 477 23.79 -34.81 -39.22
N PRO A 478 25.11 -35.00 -39.11
CA PRO A 478 25.89 -35.55 -40.24
C PRO A 478 25.39 -37.01 -40.45
N LYS A 479 24.94 -37.29 -41.68
CA LYS A 479 24.73 -38.64 -42.18
C LYS A 479 26.07 -39.39 -42.15
N THR A 480 26.48 -39.90 -40.99
CA THR A 480 27.60 -40.81 -40.86
C THR A 480 27.22 -41.91 -39.90
N ARG A 481 26.88 -43.02 -40.47
CA ARG A 481 27.13 -44.42 -40.09
C ARG A 481 25.95 -45.33 -40.39
N LYS A 482 25.87 -45.67 -41.66
CA LYS A 482 25.49 -47.01 -42.05
C LYS A 482 26.68 -47.56 -42.83
N THR A 483 27.42 -48.40 -42.17
CA THR A 483 28.18 -49.54 -42.77
C THR A 483 29.08 -50.09 -41.68
N LEU A 484 29.01 -51.41 -41.55
CA LEU A 484 29.83 -52.32 -40.75
C LEU A 484 29.11 -52.91 -39.55
N LEU A 485 28.37 -53.98 -39.85
CA LEU A 485 28.35 -55.22 -39.13
C LEU A 485 27.61 -56.25 -40.00
N GLU A 486 28.34 -56.75 -40.99
CA GLU A 486 28.25 -58.16 -41.46
C GLU A 486 29.67 -58.69 -41.37
N CYS A 487 29.85 -59.54 -40.38
CA CYS A 487 30.68 -60.69 -40.29
C CYS A 487 30.52 -61.30 -38.86
#